data_5f4920b695a2eec5ae1b86cef1a42994
#
_entry.id   5f4920b695a2eec5ae1b86cef1a42994
#
_cell.length_a   1.000
_cell.length_b   1.000
_cell.length_c   1.000
_cell.angle_alpha   90.00
_cell.angle_beta   90.00
_cell.angle_gamma   90.00
#
_symmetry.space_group_name_H-M   'P 1'
#
loop_
_entity.id
_entity.type
_entity.pdbx_description
1 polymer ?
#
loop_
_entity_poly.entity_id
_entity_poly.type
_entity_poly.pdbx_seq_one_letter_code
_entity_poly.pdbx_strand_id
1 'polypeptide(L)'
;MLHTEGHALLRAVGQGKLRLARLLLEGGAYVNEGDAQGETALMAACRARYDDPQNKARMVRYLLEQGADPNIADRLGRTALMHACAGGGGAAVASLLLAHGADPSVRDHAGASALVHALDRGDRETLATLLDACKAKGTEVIIITTDTSPSG
;
A
#
# COMPACT_ATOMS: atom_id res chain seq x y z
N MET A 1 0.58 22.56 17.60
CA MET A 1 0.37 22.05 18.05
C MET A 1 -0.21 21.04 17.57
N LEU A 2 -0.89 20.95 17.19
CA LEU A 2 -1.55 20.03 16.81
C LEU A 2 -1.24 19.42 15.56
N HIS A 3 -0.49 19.90 14.71
CA HIS A 3 -0.26 19.30 13.53
C HIS A 3 0.59 18.13 13.74
N THR A 4 1.21 17.94 14.83
CA THR A 4 2.08 16.83 14.99
C THR A 4 1.35 15.55 15.18
N GLU A 5 0.04 15.59 15.35
CA GLU A 5 -0.66 14.34 15.57
C GLU A 5 -0.66 13.44 14.37
N GLY A 6 -0.79 13.99 13.17
CA GLY A 6 -0.72 13.17 11.98
C GLY A 6 0.65 12.59 11.77
N HIS A 7 1.68 13.39 12.05
CA HIS A 7 3.03 12.90 11.91
C HIS A 7 3.36 11.87 12.98
N ALA A 8 2.76 11.99 14.16
CA ALA A 8 2.97 11.02 15.21
C ALA A 8 2.42 9.66 14.78
N LEU A 9 1.27 9.63 14.13
CA LEU A 9 0.69 8.38 13.65
C LEU A 9 1.60 7.76 12.59
N LEU A 10 2.06 8.54 11.61
CA LEU A 10 2.94 8.03 10.58
C LEU A 10 4.22 7.46 11.19
N ARG A 11 4.76 8.14 12.19
CA ARG A 11 5.97 7.69 12.84
C ARG A 11 5.74 6.38 13.60
N ALA A 12 4.63 6.30 14.33
CA ALA A 12 4.30 5.08 15.09
C ALA A 12 4.13 3.90 14.14
N VAL A 13 3.44 4.13 13.03
CA VAL A 13 3.19 3.08 12.05
C VAL A 13 4.51 2.66 11.40
N GLY A 14 5.35 3.62 11.03
CA GLY A 14 6.64 3.31 10.40
C GLY A 14 7.55 2.52 11.31
N GLN A 15 7.39 2.68 12.63
CA GLN A 15 8.20 1.96 13.60
C GLN A 15 7.55 0.66 14.05
N GLY A 16 6.39 0.32 13.52
CA GLY A 16 5.71 -0.91 13.88
C GLY A 16 5.05 -0.90 15.24
N LYS A 17 4.79 0.29 15.79
CA LYS A 17 4.24 0.40 17.13
C LYS A 17 2.71 0.41 17.06
N LEU A 18 2.14 -0.78 16.95
CA LEU A 18 0.68 -0.92 16.79
C LEU A 18 -0.09 -0.32 17.95
N ARG A 19 0.36 -0.58 19.17
CA ARG A 19 -0.37 -0.08 20.34
C ARG A 19 -0.39 1.45 20.36
N LEU A 20 0.74 2.08 20.03
CA LEU A 20 0.80 3.54 19.99
C LEU A 20 -0.07 4.07 18.85
N ALA A 21 -0.05 3.41 17.69
CA ALA A 21 -0.90 3.83 16.57
C ALA A 21 -2.38 3.76 16.99
N ARG A 22 -2.75 2.71 17.71
CA ARG A 22 -4.12 2.56 18.18
C ARG A 22 -4.50 3.69 19.14
N LEU A 23 -3.63 4.01 20.07
CA LEU A 23 -3.91 5.09 21.02
C LEU A 23 -4.05 6.44 20.31
N LEU A 24 -3.22 6.69 19.32
CA LEU A 24 -3.29 7.93 18.57
C LEU A 24 -4.61 8.04 17.80
N LEU A 25 -5.05 6.96 17.17
CA LEU A 25 -6.30 6.96 16.42
C LEU A 25 -7.50 7.09 17.37
N GLU A 26 -7.45 6.42 18.53
CA GLU A 26 -8.52 6.55 19.50
C GLU A 26 -8.56 7.97 20.05
N GLY A 27 -7.43 8.65 20.07
CA GLY A 27 -7.36 10.02 20.53
C GLY A 27 -7.74 11.05 19.49
N GLY A 28 -8.12 10.63 18.29
CA GLY A 28 -8.61 11.56 17.28
C GLY A 28 -7.69 11.80 16.09
N ALA A 29 -6.56 11.11 16.00
CA ALA A 29 -5.71 11.26 14.83
C ALA A 29 -6.47 10.83 13.58
N TYR A 30 -6.25 11.53 12.48
CA TYR A 30 -6.95 11.23 11.24
C TYR A 30 -6.19 10.18 10.46
N VAL A 31 -6.82 9.04 10.21
CA VAL A 31 -6.13 7.89 9.61
C VAL A 31 -5.68 8.15 8.18
N ASN A 32 -6.35 9.02 7.46
CA ASN A 32 -6.01 9.28 6.06
C ASN A 32 -5.23 10.57 5.84
N GLU A 33 -4.67 11.13 6.89
CA GLU A 33 -3.90 12.35 6.72
C GLU A 33 -2.55 12.01 6.07
N GLY A 34 -2.16 12.79 5.08
CA GLY A 34 -0.89 12.62 4.41
C GLY A 34 0.13 13.61 4.91
N ASP A 35 1.40 13.26 4.83
CA ASP A 35 2.47 14.18 5.19
C ASP A 35 2.83 15.04 3.98
N ALA A 36 3.97 15.69 4.02
CA ALA A 36 4.39 16.58 2.93
C ALA A 36 4.60 15.84 1.61
N GLN A 37 4.83 14.53 1.66
CA GLN A 37 4.98 13.72 0.46
C GLN A 37 3.66 13.09 0.03
N GLY A 38 2.58 13.38 0.74
CA GLY A 38 1.30 12.74 0.48
C GLY A 38 1.23 11.32 1.02
N GLU A 39 2.18 10.91 1.85
CA GLU A 39 2.21 9.56 2.38
C GLU A 39 1.24 9.43 3.54
N THR A 40 0.36 8.45 3.50
CA THR A 40 -0.58 8.18 4.58
C THR A 40 -0.02 7.08 5.47
N ALA A 41 -0.68 6.87 6.61
CA ALA A 41 -0.27 5.80 7.53
C ALA A 41 -0.30 4.44 6.85
N LEU A 42 -1.29 4.20 5.99
CA LEU A 42 -1.38 2.91 5.30
C LEU A 42 -0.18 2.69 4.38
N MET A 43 0.24 3.73 3.66
CA MET A 43 1.42 3.63 2.82
C MET A 43 2.68 3.38 3.66
N ALA A 44 2.77 4.07 4.80
CA ALA A 44 3.92 3.89 5.69
C ALA A 44 3.99 2.44 6.18
N ALA A 45 2.85 1.85 6.52
CA ALA A 45 2.82 0.46 6.94
C ALA A 45 3.25 -0.47 5.83
N CYS A 46 2.82 -0.18 4.60
CA CYS A 46 3.17 -1.04 3.46
C CYS A 46 4.65 -0.96 3.11
N ARG A 47 5.29 0.21 3.34
CA ARG A 47 6.69 0.35 3.04
C ARG A 47 7.62 -0.07 4.16
N ALA A 48 7.14 -0.05 5.37
CA ALA A 48 7.99 -0.27 6.52
C ALA A 48 8.54 -1.69 6.56
N ARG A 49 9.70 -1.82 7.15
CA ARG A 49 10.27 -3.13 7.36
C ARG A 49 10.17 -3.44 8.83
N TYR A 50 9.29 -4.33 9.17
CA TYR A 50 9.12 -4.73 10.56
C TYR A 50 9.91 -6.02 10.77
N ASP A 51 10.37 -6.22 11.98
CA ASP A 51 11.13 -7.42 12.28
C ASP A 51 10.27 -8.66 12.08
N ASP A 52 8.99 -8.58 12.42
CA ASP A 52 8.09 -9.71 12.27
C ASP A 52 7.11 -9.40 11.14
N PRO A 53 7.12 -10.16 10.06
CA PRO A 53 6.20 -9.92 8.94
C PRO A 53 4.74 -9.96 9.35
N GLN A 54 4.39 -10.72 10.40
CA GLN A 54 3.01 -10.77 10.84
C GLN A 54 2.56 -9.45 11.42
N ASN A 55 3.48 -8.70 12.01
CA ASN A 55 3.14 -7.39 12.55
C ASN A 55 2.80 -6.41 11.43
N LYS A 56 3.40 -6.56 10.26
CA LYS A 56 3.06 -5.71 9.14
C LYS A 56 1.62 -5.98 8.70
N ALA A 57 1.23 -7.23 8.56
CA ALA A 57 -0.12 -7.57 8.19
C ALA A 57 -1.13 -7.08 9.24
N ARG A 58 -0.78 -7.20 10.52
CA ARG A 58 -1.65 -6.72 11.59
C ARG A 58 -1.84 -5.21 11.52
N MET A 59 -0.75 -4.47 11.30
CA MET A 59 -0.82 -3.02 11.22
C MET A 59 -1.66 -2.60 10.02
N VAL A 60 -1.45 -3.22 8.87
CA VAL A 60 -2.21 -2.90 7.67
C VAL A 60 -3.69 -3.19 7.89
N ARG A 61 -4.00 -4.36 8.46
CA ARG A 61 -5.38 -4.72 8.73
C ARG A 61 -6.03 -3.73 9.69
N TYR A 62 -5.33 -3.38 10.76
CA TYR A 62 -5.88 -2.46 11.74
C TYR A 62 -6.20 -1.11 11.09
N LEU A 63 -5.27 -0.57 10.29
CA LEU A 63 -5.50 0.72 9.65
C LEU A 63 -6.68 0.65 8.69
N LEU A 64 -6.81 -0.43 7.94
CA LEU A 64 -7.94 -0.59 7.03
C LEU A 64 -9.26 -0.66 7.81
N GLU A 65 -9.26 -1.35 8.95
CA GLU A 65 -10.45 -1.44 9.80
C GLU A 65 -10.82 -0.07 10.38
N GLN A 66 -9.85 0.82 10.54
CA GLN A 66 -10.10 2.16 11.05
C GLN A 66 -10.45 3.15 9.93
N GLY A 67 -10.67 2.66 8.73
CA GLY A 67 -11.12 3.51 7.63
C GLY A 67 -10.01 4.04 6.73
N ALA A 68 -8.82 3.46 6.81
CA ALA A 68 -7.77 3.88 5.88
C ALA A 68 -8.21 3.60 4.45
N ASP A 69 -8.03 4.60 3.59
CA ASP A 69 -8.42 4.49 2.19
C ASP A 69 -7.23 3.97 1.39
N PRO A 70 -7.31 2.78 0.82
CA PRO A 70 -6.18 2.22 0.09
C PRO A 70 -5.92 2.89 -1.26
N ASN A 71 -6.84 3.73 -1.72
CA ASN A 71 -6.72 4.31 -3.05
C ASN A 71 -6.22 5.75 -3.07
N ILE A 72 -5.79 6.27 -1.94
CA ILE A 72 -5.17 7.58 -1.90
C ILE A 72 -3.81 7.47 -2.57
N ALA A 73 -3.45 8.45 -3.38
CA ALA A 73 -2.16 8.47 -4.05
C ALA A 73 -1.25 9.49 -3.38
N ASP A 74 0.02 9.19 -3.30
CA ASP A 74 1.01 10.14 -2.79
C ASP A 74 1.43 11.10 -3.91
N ARG A 75 2.45 11.89 -3.68
CA ARG A 75 2.87 12.90 -4.65
C ARG A 75 3.41 12.31 -5.95
N LEU A 76 3.81 11.06 -5.94
CA LEU A 76 4.27 10.38 -7.15
C LEU A 76 3.15 9.57 -7.79
N GLY A 77 1.93 9.68 -7.27
CA GLY A 77 0.79 8.95 -7.79
C GLY A 77 0.72 7.51 -7.32
N ARG A 78 1.49 7.14 -6.29
CA ARG A 78 1.54 5.76 -5.83
C ARG A 78 0.55 5.51 -4.71
N THR A 79 -0.15 4.40 -4.81
CA THR A 79 -1.12 3.98 -3.80
C THR A 79 -0.46 3.00 -2.82
N ALA A 80 -1.16 2.68 -1.76
CA ALA A 80 -0.67 1.71 -0.78
C ALA A 80 -0.38 0.36 -1.43
N LEU A 81 -1.21 -0.05 -2.38
CA LEU A 81 -0.98 -1.34 -3.07
C LEU A 81 0.34 -1.32 -3.84
N MET A 82 0.66 -0.20 -4.50
CA MET A 82 1.92 -0.08 -5.20
C MET A 82 3.10 -0.13 -4.23
N HIS A 83 2.98 0.53 -3.08
CA HIS A 83 4.04 0.50 -2.07
C HIS A 83 4.24 -0.93 -1.54
N ALA A 84 3.15 -1.67 -1.34
CA ALA A 84 3.25 -3.05 -0.89
C ALA A 84 3.97 -3.90 -1.93
N CYS A 85 3.62 -3.72 -3.20
CA CYS A 85 4.22 -4.51 -4.27
C CYS A 85 5.69 -4.19 -4.47
N ALA A 86 6.06 -2.92 -4.34
CA ALA A 86 7.44 -2.50 -4.54
C ALA A 86 8.31 -2.74 -3.32
N GLY A 87 7.70 -2.72 -2.15
CA GLY A 87 8.45 -2.76 -0.91
C GLY A 87 8.56 -4.09 -0.23
N GLY A 88 8.03 -5.14 -0.84
CA GLY A 88 8.16 -6.42 -0.17
C GLY A 88 7.09 -6.73 0.85
N GLY A 89 5.95 -6.05 0.78
CA GLY A 89 4.84 -6.35 1.67
C GLY A 89 4.29 -7.75 1.44
N GLY A 90 4.51 -8.29 0.26
CA GLY A 90 4.12 -9.64 -0.04
C GLY A 90 2.67 -9.82 -0.36
N ALA A 91 2.33 -11.05 -0.72
CA ALA A 91 0.98 -11.37 -1.15
C ALA A 91 -0.03 -11.18 -0.03
N ALA A 92 0.37 -11.40 1.23
CA ALA A 92 -0.56 -11.26 2.34
C ALA A 92 -1.05 -9.82 2.48
N VAL A 93 -0.13 -8.84 2.38
CA VAL A 93 -0.51 -7.44 2.49
C VAL A 93 -1.31 -7.03 1.25
N ALA A 94 -0.91 -7.48 0.05
CA ALA A 94 -1.65 -7.17 -1.16
C ALA A 94 -3.08 -7.70 -1.07
N SER A 95 -3.25 -8.91 -0.54
CA SER A 95 -4.59 -9.50 -0.38
C SER A 95 -5.45 -8.67 0.57
N LEU A 96 -4.87 -8.20 1.66
CA LEU A 96 -5.62 -7.37 2.60
C LEU A 96 -6.09 -6.08 1.93
N LEU A 97 -5.20 -5.45 1.19
CA LEU A 97 -5.54 -4.20 0.51
C LEU A 97 -6.64 -4.42 -0.53
N LEU A 98 -6.51 -5.48 -1.31
CA LEU A 98 -7.50 -5.79 -2.32
C LEU A 98 -8.84 -6.11 -1.70
N ALA A 99 -8.85 -6.84 -0.57
CA ALA A 99 -10.09 -7.18 0.11
C ALA A 99 -10.80 -5.93 0.64
N HIS A 100 -10.07 -4.86 0.87
CA HIS A 100 -10.65 -3.61 1.36
C HIS A 100 -10.82 -2.58 0.25
N GLY A 101 -10.81 -3.02 -0.99
CA GLY A 101 -11.17 -2.15 -2.11
C GLY A 101 -10.03 -1.45 -2.82
N ALA A 102 -8.80 -1.88 -2.60
CA ALA A 102 -7.68 -1.31 -3.34
C ALA A 102 -7.88 -1.60 -4.84
N ASP A 103 -7.64 -0.58 -5.66
CA ASP A 103 -7.83 -0.70 -7.09
C ASP A 103 -6.50 -1.00 -7.75
N PRO A 104 -6.32 -2.19 -8.31
CA PRO A 104 -5.03 -2.55 -8.90
C PRO A 104 -4.78 -1.90 -10.25
N SER A 105 -5.77 -1.22 -10.83
CA SER A 105 -5.60 -0.62 -12.14
C SER A 105 -5.06 0.81 -12.11
N VAL A 106 -4.94 1.40 -10.94
CA VAL A 106 -4.42 2.76 -10.83
C VAL A 106 -2.97 2.77 -11.29
N ARG A 107 -2.56 3.84 -11.96
CA ARG A 107 -1.19 3.99 -12.42
C ARG A 107 -0.55 5.18 -11.73
N ASP A 108 0.72 5.08 -11.42
CA ASP A 108 1.44 6.19 -10.81
C ASP A 108 1.84 7.19 -11.91
N HIS A 109 2.57 8.23 -11.54
CA HIS A 109 2.93 9.28 -12.50
C HIS A 109 3.93 8.77 -13.54
N ALA A 110 4.58 7.66 -13.31
CA ALA A 110 5.45 7.06 -14.31
C ALA A 110 4.68 6.06 -15.19
N GLY A 111 3.38 5.91 -14.96
CA GLY A 111 2.54 5.02 -15.76
C GLY A 111 2.53 3.58 -15.29
N ALA A 112 3.12 3.28 -14.14
CA ALA A 112 3.21 1.91 -13.65
C ALA A 112 2.05 1.59 -12.72
N SER A 113 1.44 0.43 -12.90
CA SER A 113 0.41 -0.06 -12.00
C SER A 113 1.04 -0.97 -10.96
N ALA A 114 0.25 -1.45 -10.02
CA ALA A 114 0.73 -2.38 -9.01
C ALA A 114 1.31 -3.64 -9.65
N LEU A 115 0.74 -4.10 -10.76
CA LEU A 115 1.27 -5.26 -11.46
C LEU A 115 2.69 -5.01 -11.96
N VAL A 116 2.95 -3.83 -12.49
CA VAL A 116 4.29 -3.50 -12.97
C VAL A 116 5.27 -3.49 -11.80
N HIS A 117 4.87 -2.93 -10.68
CA HIS A 117 5.74 -2.92 -9.50
C HIS A 117 6.05 -4.34 -9.02
N ALA A 118 5.06 -5.22 -9.03
CA ALA A 118 5.29 -6.61 -8.63
C ALA A 118 6.20 -7.33 -9.64
N LEU A 119 6.04 -7.05 -10.93
CA LEU A 119 6.90 -7.63 -11.95
C LEU A 119 8.34 -7.15 -11.77
N ASP A 120 8.53 -5.87 -11.53
CA ASP A 120 9.87 -5.33 -11.35
C ASP A 120 10.54 -5.94 -10.14
N ARG A 121 9.77 -6.24 -9.11
CA ARG A 121 10.31 -6.83 -7.91
C ARG A 121 10.59 -8.32 -8.10
N GLY A 122 9.93 -8.95 -9.06
CA GLY A 122 10.08 -10.38 -9.27
C GLY A 122 9.31 -11.22 -8.26
N ASP A 123 8.30 -10.65 -7.62
CA ASP A 123 7.53 -11.34 -6.59
C ASP A 123 6.38 -12.09 -7.25
N ARG A 124 6.59 -13.37 -7.53
CA ARG A 124 5.60 -14.16 -8.26
C ARG A 124 4.31 -14.36 -7.49
N GLU A 125 4.41 -14.49 -6.18
CA GLU A 125 3.24 -14.74 -5.37
C GLU A 125 2.33 -13.51 -5.34
N THR A 126 2.93 -12.34 -5.18
CA THR A 126 2.16 -11.09 -5.21
C THR A 126 1.57 -10.88 -6.59
N LEU A 127 2.33 -11.17 -7.64
CA LEU A 127 1.84 -11.03 -9.00
C LEU A 127 0.62 -11.93 -9.23
N ALA A 128 0.67 -13.17 -8.78
CA ALA A 128 -0.45 -14.08 -8.92
C ALA A 128 -1.69 -13.56 -8.16
N THR A 129 -1.46 -13.01 -6.99
CA THR A 129 -2.55 -12.44 -6.18
C THR A 129 -3.23 -11.29 -6.93
N LEU A 130 -2.43 -10.42 -7.54
CA LEU A 130 -2.99 -9.30 -8.30
C LEU A 130 -3.74 -9.77 -9.54
N LEU A 131 -3.21 -10.76 -10.25
CA LEU A 131 -3.87 -11.27 -11.43
C LEU A 131 -5.19 -11.93 -11.08
N ASP A 132 -5.24 -12.67 -9.99
CA ASP A 132 -6.47 -13.31 -9.55
C ASP A 132 -7.51 -12.24 -9.18
N ALA A 133 -7.10 -11.16 -8.55
CA ALA A 133 -8.02 -10.09 -8.21
C ALA A 133 -8.58 -9.42 -9.46
N CYS A 134 -7.74 -9.22 -10.47
CA CYS A 134 -8.20 -8.62 -11.72
C CYS A 134 -9.18 -9.53 -12.43
N LYS A 135 -8.94 -10.84 -12.42
CA LYS A 135 -9.86 -11.78 -13.03
C LYS A 135 -11.18 -11.80 -12.29
N ALA A 136 -11.14 -11.76 -10.98
CA ALA A 136 -12.38 -11.81 -10.20
C ALA A 136 -13.25 -10.60 -10.47
N LYS A 137 -12.65 -9.45 -10.82
CA LYS A 137 -13.44 -8.28 -11.12
C LYS A 137 -13.80 -8.20 -12.58
N GLY A 138 -13.40 -9.16 -13.38
CA GLY A 138 -13.65 -9.12 -14.81
C GLY A 138 -12.87 -8.03 -15.53
N THR A 139 -11.79 -7.56 -14.90
CA THR A 139 -11.01 -6.48 -15.46
C THR A 139 -9.99 -7.03 -16.43
N GLU A 140 -9.82 -6.34 -17.55
CA GLU A 140 -8.82 -6.76 -18.48
C GLU A 140 -7.47 -6.39 -17.95
N VAL A 141 -6.50 -7.29 -18.05
CA VAL A 141 -5.18 -7.03 -17.54
C VAL A 141 -4.30 -6.54 -18.67
N ILE A 142 -3.82 -5.32 -18.57
CA ILE A 142 -2.94 -4.75 -19.56
C ILE A 142 -1.63 -4.44 -18.87
N ILE A 143 -0.57 -5.08 -19.32
CA ILE A 143 0.75 -4.83 -18.77
C ILE A 143 1.55 -4.08 -19.82
N ILE A 144 1.91 -2.86 -19.52
CA ILE A 144 2.67 -2.06 -20.44
C ILE A 144 4.06 -1.92 -19.88
N THR A 145 5.04 -2.44 -20.59
CA THR A 145 6.39 -2.31 -20.13
C THR A 145 7.07 -1.48 -21.17
N THR A 146 7.81 -0.56 -20.72
CA THR A 146 8.39 0.36 -21.63
C THR A 146 9.53 -0.24 -22.36
N ASP A 147 10.04 -1.29 -21.94
CA ASP A 147 11.18 -1.75 -22.58
C ASP A 147 10.82 -2.83 -23.43
N THR A 148 9.77 -2.88 -23.94
CA THR A 148 9.38 -3.85 -24.66
C THR A 148 10.26 -4.10 -25.66
N SER A 149 10.76 -5.01 -25.67
CA SER A 149 11.54 -5.21 -26.50
C SER A 149 11.08 -5.45 -27.66
N PRO A 150 11.61 -5.28 -28.43
CA PRO A 150 11.18 -5.33 -29.57
C PRO A 150 11.26 -6.48 -30.14
N SER A 151 11.78 -7.10 -29.66
CA SER A 151 11.75 -8.22 -30.07
C SER A 151 10.69 -8.44 -30.57
N GLY A 152 10.20 -8.02 -30.51
CA GLY A 152 9.05 -8.24 -30.98
C GLY A 152 8.90 -8.42 -31.48
#